data_ead5ee28defb40a10c6d26484df2e078
#
_entry.id   ead5ee28defb40a10c6d26484df2e078
#
_cell.length_a   1.000
_cell.length_b   1.000
_cell.length_c   1.000
_cell.angle_alpha   90.00
_cell.angle_beta   90.00
_cell.angle_gamma   90.00
#
_symmetry.space_group_name_H-M   'P 1'
#
loop_
_entity.id
_entity.type
_entity.pdbx_description
1 polymer ?
#
loop_
_entity_poly.entity_id
_entity_poly.type
_entity_poly.pdbx_seq_one_letter_code
_entity_poly.pdbx_strand_id
1 'polypeptide(L)'
;MSVVTPQQIEQRLKDLSREVDQSHKDLADAEANYFKTKAAYELALAHARLSLAGNREAKLTVSDKADMALVSTEDLHMKMAAAEAVVRAARANASRIRTQVDIARSIGTSVRTSMDLL
;
A
#
# COMPACT_ATOMS: atom_id res chain seq x y z
N MET A 1 -29.58 8.17 -24.80
CA MET A 1 -28.21 7.62 -24.71
C MET A 1 -27.18 8.69 -24.94
N SER A 2 -26.25 8.84 -24.04
CA SER A 2 -25.12 9.76 -24.24
C SER A 2 -24.12 9.13 -25.20
N VAL A 3 -23.79 9.83 -26.28
CA VAL A 3 -22.73 9.44 -27.18
C VAL A 3 -21.39 9.92 -26.61
N VAL A 4 -20.45 9.01 -26.43
CA VAL A 4 -19.12 9.34 -25.95
C VAL A 4 -18.33 10.01 -27.09
N THR A 5 -17.88 11.24 -26.86
CA THR A 5 -17.12 12.02 -27.84
C THR A 5 -15.60 11.83 -27.63
N PRO A 6 -14.77 12.06 -28.69
CA PRO A 6 -13.33 12.04 -28.53
C PRO A 6 -12.82 13.02 -27.48
N GLN A 7 -13.43 14.17 -27.34
CA GLN A 7 -13.07 15.15 -26.32
C GLN A 7 -13.33 14.66 -24.90
N GLN A 8 -14.41 13.94 -24.69
CA GLN A 8 -14.72 13.34 -23.39
C GLN A 8 -13.69 12.28 -23.01
N ILE A 9 -13.28 11.44 -23.97
CA ILE A 9 -12.24 10.43 -23.75
C ILE A 9 -10.91 11.09 -23.46
N GLU A 10 -10.52 12.09 -24.22
CA GLU A 10 -9.30 12.85 -24.00
C GLU A 10 -9.25 13.48 -22.61
N GLN A 11 -10.36 14.09 -22.17
CA GLN A 11 -10.46 14.67 -20.84
C GLN A 11 -10.37 13.58 -19.76
N ARG A 12 -11.04 12.44 -19.97
CA ARG A 12 -10.96 11.31 -19.03
C ARG A 12 -9.53 10.77 -18.90
N LEU A 13 -8.79 10.68 -20.00
CA LEU A 13 -7.40 10.23 -19.99
C LEU A 13 -6.50 11.22 -19.26
N LYS A 14 -6.73 12.53 -19.40
CA LYS A 14 -6.01 13.54 -18.63
C LYS A 14 -6.28 13.42 -17.15
N ASP A 15 -7.53 13.24 -16.75
CA ASP A 15 -7.92 13.05 -15.35
C ASP A 15 -7.28 11.79 -14.77
N LEU A 16 -7.31 10.69 -15.53
CA LEU A 16 -6.70 9.43 -15.12
C LEU A 16 -5.17 9.54 -15.00
N SER A 17 -4.53 10.33 -15.86
CA SER A 17 -3.08 10.59 -15.76
C SER A 17 -2.73 11.23 -14.42
N ARG A 18 -3.53 12.18 -13.95
CA ARG A 18 -3.36 12.80 -12.63
C ARG A 18 -3.59 11.79 -11.50
N GLU A 19 -4.60 10.94 -11.64
CA GLU A 19 -4.88 9.90 -10.65
C GLU A 19 -3.75 8.87 -10.59
N VAL A 20 -3.14 8.53 -11.72
CA VAL A 20 -1.96 7.64 -11.78
C VAL A 20 -0.80 8.26 -10.99
N ASP A 21 -0.49 9.52 -11.23
CA ASP A 21 0.59 10.21 -10.53
C ASP A 21 0.33 10.27 -9.04
N GLN A 22 -0.90 10.59 -8.62
CA GLN A 22 -1.27 10.63 -7.22
C GLN A 22 -1.20 9.24 -6.57
N SER A 23 -1.63 8.18 -7.29
CA SER A 23 -1.58 6.83 -6.77
C SER A 23 -0.14 6.33 -6.57
N HIS A 24 0.78 6.71 -7.45
CA HIS A 24 2.20 6.39 -7.29
C HIS A 24 2.80 7.08 -6.07
N LYS A 25 2.45 8.35 -5.86
CA LYS A 25 2.88 9.11 -4.69
C LYS A 25 2.33 8.50 -3.40
N ASP A 26 1.05 8.18 -3.38
CA ASP A 26 0.39 7.57 -2.22
C ASP A 26 1.03 6.22 -1.89
N LEU A 27 1.35 5.41 -2.90
CA LEU A 27 2.01 4.12 -2.70
C LEU A 27 3.43 4.31 -2.15
N ALA A 28 4.20 5.26 -2.69
CA ALA A 28 5.55 5.54 -2.22
C ALA A 28 5.53 6.01 -0.75
N ASP A 29 4.61 6.89 -0.39
CA ASP A 29 4.45 7.38 0.99
C ASP A 29 4.04 6.24 1.94
N ALA A 30 3.11 5.38 1.49
CA ALA A 30 2.67 4.22 2.27
C ALA A 30 3.81 3.23 2.51
N GLU A 31 4.61 2.93 1.48
CA GLU A 31 5.76 2.04 1.59
C GLU A 31 6.84 2.61 2.52
N ALA A 32 7.12 3.91 2.41
CA ALA A 32 8.09 4.58 3.29
C ALA A 32 7.65 4.48 4.75
N ASN A 33 6.37 4.73 5.04
CA ASN A 33 5.83 4.61 6.38
C ASN A 33 5.86 3.17 6.89
N TYR A 34 5.55 2.20 6.04
CA TYR A 34 5.63 0.78 6.41
C TYR A 34 7.05 0.36 6.78
N PHE A 35 8.04 0.71 5.98
CA PHE A 35 9.43 0.38 6.29
C PHE A 35 9.92 1.05 7.56
N LYS A 36 9.50 2.28 7.83
CA LYS A 36 9.81 3.00 9.07
C LYS A 36 9.20 2.30 10.29
N THR A 37 7.92 1.94 10.21
CA THR A 37 7.23 1.26 11.32
C THR A 37 7.77 -0.15 11.54
N LYS A 38 8.11 -0.85 10.47
CA LYS A 38 8.73 -2.18 10.53
C LYS A 38 10.09 -2.12 11.22
N ALA A 39 10.94 -1.16 10.85
CA ALA A 39 12.24 -0.97 11.47
C ALA A 39 12.12 -0.66 12.96
N ALA A 40 11.17 0.19 13.34
CA ALA A 40 10.91 0.52 14.74
C ALA A 40 10.46 -0.72 15.54
N TYR A 41 9.59 -1.54 14.95
CA TYR A 41 9.14 -2.79 15.57
C TYR A 41 10.30 -3.78 15.75
N GLU A 42 11.06 -4.02 14.70
CA GLU A 42 12.18 -4.97 14.74
C GLU A 42 13.24 -4.55 15.77
N LEU A 43 13.54 -3.27 15.84
CA LEU A 43 14.49 -2.73 16.82
C LEU A 43 13.97 -2.89 18.25
N ALA A 44 12.72 -2.54 18.50
CA ALA A 44 12.09 -2.68 19.81
C ALA A 44 12.03 -4.14 20.25
N LEU A 45 11.73 -5.05 19.33
CA LEU A 45 11.69 -6.48 19.59
C LEU A 45 13.08 -7.01 19.95
N ALA A 46 14.12 -6.57 19.25
CA ALA A 46 15.49 -6.95 19.55
C ALA A 46 15.92 -6.45 20.94
N HIS A 47 15.59 -5.21 21.28
CA HIS A 47 15.86 -4.65 22.61
C HIS A 47 15.12 -5.42 23.71
N ALA A 48 13.86 -5.76 23.49
CA ALA A 48 13.08 -6.54 24.46
C ALA A 48 13.67 -7.94 24.68
N ARG A 49 14.09 -8.60 23.62
CA ARG A 49 14.73 -9.93 23.70
C ARG A 49 16.07 -9.88 24.46
N LEU A 50 16.88 -8.87 24.18
CA LEU A 50 18.17 -8.69 24.86
C LEU A 50 17.97 -8.39 26.35
N SER A 51 17.02 -7.55 26.68
CA SER A 51 16.68 -7.21 28.07
C SER A 51 16.25 -8.44 28.85
N LEU A 52 15.39 -9.28 28.28
CA LEU A 52 14.90 -10.49 28.91
C LEU A 52 15.98 -11.58 29.00
N ALA A 53 16.86 -11.69 28.02
CA ALA A 53 17.96 -12.64 28.03
C ALA A 53 18.95 -12.34 29.16
N GLY A 54 19.15 -11.07 29.54
CA GLY A 54 20.01 -10.65 30.65
C GLY A 54 19.38 -10.81 32.04
N ASN A 55 18.10 -11.10 32.13
CA ASN A 55 17.38 -11.22 33.40
C ASN A 55 17.49 -12.65 33.93
N ARG A 56 18.45 -12.89 34.82
CA ARG A 56 18.70 -14.21 35.46
C ARG A 56 17.80 -14.49 36.66
N GLU A 57 17.16 -13.48 37.23
CA GLU A 57 16.34 -13.60 38.46
C GLU A 57 14.99 -14.24 38.18
N ALA A 58 14.44 -14.05 36.98
CA ALA A 58 13.20 -14.68 36.59
C ALA A 58 13.46 -16.10 36.06
N LYS A 59 12.82 -17.11 36.67
CA LYS A 59 12.85 -18.50 36.21
C LYS A 59 11.98 -18.65 34.93
N LEU A 60 12.34 -17.94 33.90
CA LEU A 60 11.60 -17.93 32.64
C LEU A 60 12.25 -18.89 31.64
N THR A 61 11.44 -19.64 30.95
CA THR A 61 11.87 -20.49 29.83
C THR A 61 12.20 -19.61 28.63
N VAL A 62 12.91 -20.18 27.64
CA VAL A 62 13.18 -19.47 26.38
C VAL A 62 11.87 -19.07 25.69
N SER A 63 10.86 -19.95 25.73
CA SER A 63 9.53 -19.70 25.18
C SER A 63 8.82 -18.55 25.91
N ASP A 64 8.88 -18.51 27.24
CA ASP A 64 8.27 -17.43 28.03
C ASP A 64 8.90 -16.07 27.69
N LYS A 65 10.24 -16.02 27.58
CA LYS A 65 10.96 -14.81 27.23
C LYS A 65 10.58 -14.30 25.84
N ALA A 66 10.44 -15.20 24.86
CA ALA A 66 10.03 -14.85 23.51
C ALA A 66 8.62 -14.26 23.51
N ASP A 67 7.69 -14.88 24.25
CA ASP A 67 6.30 -14.40 24.36
C ASP A 67 6.23 -13.04 25.04
N MET A 68 6.99 -12.85 26.11
CA MET A 68 7.05 -11.56 26.82
C MET A 68 7.60 -10.45 25.91
N ALA A 69 8.60 -10.73 25.08
CA ALA A 69 9.13 -9.78 24.14
C ALA A 69 8.08 -9.37 23.09
N LEU A 70 7.29 -10.32 22.60
CA LEU A 70 6.21 -10.05 21.67
C LEU A 70 5.10 -9.20 22.31
N VAL A 71 4.69 -9.54 23.53
CA VAL A 71 3.65 -8.78 24.25
C VAL A 71 4.12 -7.35 24.53
N SER A 72 5.37 -7.15 24.92
CA SER A 72 5.91 -5.82 25.22
C SER A 72 6.02 -4.92 23.99
N THR A 73 6.01 -5.48 22.79
CA THR A 73 6.11 -4.76 21.51
C THR A 73 4.80 -4.79 20.71
N GLU A 74 3.70 -5.17 21.34
CA GLU A 74 2.38 -5.31 20.69
C GLU A 74 1.95 -4.06 19.94
N ASP A 75 2.05 -2.89 20.58
CA ASP A 75 1.61 -1.62 19.98
C ASP A 75 2.36 -1.32 18.68
N LEU A 76 3.68 -1.55 18.67
CA LEU A 76 4.51 -1.33 17.47
C LEU A 76 4.21 -2.36 16.40
N HIS A 77 3.91 -3.60 16.79
CA HIS A 77 3.48 -4.65 15.87
C HIS A 77 2.16 -4.27 15.18
N MET A 78 1.21 -3.75 15.95
CA MET A 78 -0.08 -3.30 15.42
C MET A 78 0.07 -2.11 14.47
N LYS A 79 0.96 -1.16 14.81
CA LYS A 79 1.27 -0.04 13.91
C LYS A 79 1.88 -0.50 12.60
N MET A 80 2.79 -1.47 12.65
CA MET A 80 3.39 -2.06 11.45
C MET A 80 2.34 -2.77 10.60
N ALA A 81 1.47 -3.56 11.22
CA ALA A 81 0.38 -4.27 10.52
C ALA A 81 -0.60 -3.29 9.86
N ALA A 82 -0.95 -2.21 10.55
CA ALA A 82 -1.81 -1.15 9.99
C ALA A 82 -1.13 -0.47 8.79
N ALA A 83 0.16 -0.18 8.89
CA ALA A 83 0.93 0.42 7.79
C ALA A 83 1.01 -0.53 6.57
N GLU A 84 1.15 -1.83 6.80
CA GLU A 84 1.12 -2.84 5.74
C GLU A 84 -0.24 -2.87 5.03
N ALA A 85 -1.34 -2.77 5.79
CA ALA A 85 -2.68 -2.70 5.22
C ALA A 85 -2.85 -1.47 4.32
N VAL A 86 -2.28 -0.32 4.71
CA VAL A 86 -2.29 0.89 3.87
C VAL A 86 -1.53 0.67 2.57
N VAL A 87 -0.37 0.00 2.60
CA VAL A 87 0.39 -0.35 1.39
C VAL A 87 -0.44 -1.23 0.45
N ARG A 88 -1.11 -2.24 0.99
CA ARG A 88 -1.96 -3.13 0.19
C ARG A 88 -3.12 -2.37 -0.46
N ALA A 89 -3.76 -1.47 0.29
CA ALA A 89 -4.83 -0.63 -0.24
C ALA A 89 -4.32 0.30 -1.34
N ALA A 90 -3.16 0.91 -1.16
CA ALA A 90 -2.55 1.79 -2.16
C ALA A 90 -2.19 1.03 -3.44
N ARG A 91 -1.67 -0.19 -3.32
CA ARG A 91 -1.38 -1.06 -4.49
C ARG A 91 -2.66 -1.44 -5.23
N ALA A 92 -3.70 -1.81 -4.51
CA ALA A 92 -4.99 -2.14 -5.11
C ALA A 92 -5.58 -0.94 -5.85
N ASN A 93 -5.48 0.26 -5.26
CA ASN A 93 -5.94 1.49 -5.89
C ASN A 93 -5.15 1.80 -7.18
N ALA A 94 -3.84 1.67 -7.15
CA ALA A 94 -2.99 1.88 -8.33
C ALA A 94 -3.35 0.89 -9.45
N SER A 95 -3.60 -0.38 -9.11
CA SER A 95 -4.02 -1.39 -10.06
C SER A 95 -5.39 -1.07 -10.67
N ARG A 96 -6.34 -0.62 -9.85
CA ARG A 96 -7.67 -0.21 -10.30
C ARG A 96 -7.60 0.95 -11.29
N ILE A 97 -6.79 1.96 -11.00
CA ILE A 97 -6.60 3.12 -11.87
C ILE A 97 -5.97 2.69 -13.20
N ARG A 98 -5.00 1.80 -13.18
CA ARG A 98 -4.37 1.26 -14.39
C ARG A 98 -5.39 0.56 -15.28
N THR A 99 -6.28 -0.24 -14.70
CA THR A 99 -7.37 -0.89 -15.42
C THR A 99 -8.31 0.13 -16.06
N GLN A 100 -8.63 1.22 -15.34
CA GLN A 100 -9.45 2.30 -15.89
C GLN A 100 -8.77 3.01 -17.06
N VAL A 101 -7.46 3.19 -17.01
CA VAL A 101 -6.68 3.75 -18.12
C VAL A 101 -6.79 2.84 -19.35
N ASP A 102 -6.62 1.53 -19.17
CA ASP A 102 -6.71 0.57 -20.26
C ASP A 102 -8.11 0.55 -20.89
N ILE A 103 -9.15 0.60 -20.07
CA ILE A 103 -10.55 0.68 -20.53
C ILE A 103 -10.77 1.97 -21.33
N ALA A 104 -10.32 3.12 -20.81
CA ALA A 104 -10.48 4.40 -21.49
C ALA A 104 -9.76 4.42 -22.83
N ARG A 105 -8.57 3.84 -22.92
CA ARG A 105 -7.83 3.71 -24.18
C ARG A 105 -8.55 2.81 -25.19
N SER A 106 -9.12 1.70 -24.73
CA SER A 106 -9.88 0.78 -25.57
C SER A 106 -11.13 1.46 -26.12
N ILE A 107 -11.86 2.20 -25.30
CA ILE A 107 -13.02 2.97 -25.72
C ILE A 107 -12.59 4.04 -26.75
N GLY A 108 -11.49 4.74 -26.48
CA GLY A 108 -10.94 5.74 -27.40
C GLY A 108 -10.61 5.18 -28.78
N THR A 109 -10.02 3.99 -28.81
CA THR A 109 -9.73 3.28 -30.06
C THR A 109 -11.02 2.91 -30.81
N SER A 110 -12.01 2.39 -30.11
CA SER A 110 -13.31 2.04 -30.70
C SER A 110 -14.04 3.26 -31.27
N VAL A 111 -14.02 4.39 -30.56
CA VAL A 111 -14.65 5.63 -31.00
C VAL A 111 -13.96 6.16 -32.28
N ARG A 112 -12.63 6.18 -32.32
CA ARG A 112 -11.87 6.62 -33.49
C ARG A 112 -12.14 5.72 -34.69
N THR A 113 -12.15 4.42 -34.49
CA THR A 113 -12.46 3.46 -35.57
C THR A 113 -13.87 3.70 -36.12
N SER A 114 -14.85 3.90 -35.25
CA SER A 114 -16.22 4.21 -35.67
C SER A 114 -16.32 5.51 -36.48
N MET A 115 -15.57 6.53 -36.08
CA MET A 115 -15.54 7.80 -36.80
C MET A 115 -14.87 7.67 -38.17
N ASP A 116 -13.82 6.87 -38.28
CA ASP A 116 -13.11 6.65 -39.55
C ASP A 116 -13.96 5.90 -40.57
N LEU A 117 -14.98 5.16 -40.13
CA LEU A 117 -15.91 4.43 -41.00
C LEU A 117 -17.05 5.31 -41.52
N LEU A 118 -17.19 6.51 -41.03
CA LEU A 118 -18.22 7.45 -41.48
C LEU A 118 -17.68 8.30 -42.62
#